data_79d3012828fdb0be37f08c1e90a4d708
#
_entry.id   79d3012828fdb0be37f08c1e90a4d708
#
_cell.length_a   1.000
_cell.length_b   1.000
_cell.length_c   1.000
_cell.angle_alpha   90.00
_cell.angle_beta   90.00
_cell.angle_gamma   90.00
#
_symmetry.space_group_name_H-M   'P 1'
#
loop_
_entity.id
_entity.type
_entity.pdbx_description
1 polymer ?
#
loop_
_entity_poly.entity_id
_entity_poly.type
_entity_poly.pdbx_seq_one_letter_code
_entity_poly.pdbx_strand_id
1 'polypeptide(L)'
;MRAIIYCRVSTTKETQETSLSRQKEELKELAERHGISVVSLIEEQESGFEIEREGLFTMLDAFSSGEADCLLIQDETRLGRGNAKIALFHQLNKMDIPVYTAVHDGKLELSESDSMVLQIVGIVEEYQRKIHNMKIRRGMRKAVQNGYDPSQNLKNRDSAPGRERIDFPVEEVARMRSTKMTFEEIAAVLKGLGYHVSKATVHRRYQEYKRIESGHLKE
;
A
#
# COMPACT_ATOMS: atom_id res chain seq x y z
N MET A 1 5.20 19.62 -8.45
CA MET A 1 4.94 18.23 -8.90
C MET A 1 6.09 17.79 -9.77
N ARG A 2 6.50 16.51 -9.66
CA ARG A 2 7.57 15.89 -10.46
C ARG A 2 6.92 15.00 -11.51
N ALA A 3 7.32 15.15 -12.77
CA ALA A 3 6.70 14.42 -13.86
C ALA A 3 7.64 13.47 -14.58
N ILE A 4 7.09 12.38 -15.07
CA ILE A 4 7.68 11.57 -16.13
C ILE A 4 7.04 11.97 -17.46
N ILE A 5 7.86 12.25 -18.45
CA ILE A 5 7.41 12.36 -19.84
C ILE A 5 7.50 10.96 -20.47
N TYR A 6 6.41 10.52 -21.09
CA TYR A 6 6.38 9.26 -21.83
C TYR A 6 6.00 9.51 -23.27
N CYS A 7 6.94 9.15 -24.18
CA CYS A 7 6.78 9.28 -25.63
C CYS A 7 6.81 7.90 -26.26
N ARG A 8 5.91 7.64 -27.22
CA ARG A 8 5.87 6.35 -27.92
C ARG A 8 5.61 6.53 -29.41
N VAL A 9 6.33 5.76 -30.22
CA VAL A 9 6.11 5.59 -31.67
C VAL A 9 5.98 4.11 -32.02
N SER A 10 5.27 3.78 -33.10
CA SER A 10 4.80 2.41 -33.38
C SER A 10 5.73 1.54 -34.20
N THR A 11 6.88 1.97 -34.69
CA THR A 11 7.92 1.20 -35.41
C THR A 11 8.88 2.07 -36.22
N THR A 12 10.03 1.52 -36.56
CA THR A 12 11.20 2.09 -37.19
C THR A 12 11.01 2.65 -38.62
N LYS A 13 10.87 3.97 -38.74
CA LYS A 13 11.13 4.72 -39.96
C LYS A 13 11.67 6.12 -39.60
N GLU A 14 12.55 6.68 -40.47
CA GLU A 14 13.17 8.02 -40.27
C GLU A 14 12.20 9.18 -39.96
N THR A 15 10.94 9.07 -40.39
CA THR A 15 9.85 10.02 -40.05
C THR A 15 9.45 10.01 -38.58
N GLN A 16 9.96 9.09 -37.77
CA GLN A 16 9.56 8.92 -36.36
C GLN A 16 10.49 9.61 -35.38
N GLU A 17 11.75 9.84 -35.71
CA GLU A 17 12.66 10.64 -34.90
C GLU A 17 12.16 12.09 -34.81
N THR A 18 11.66 12.64 -35.91
CA THR A 18 11.00 13.96 -35.93
C THR A 18 9.71 13.96 -35.12
N SER A 19 8.97 12.84 -35.09
CA SER A 19 7.75 12.72 -34.28
C SER A 19 8.05 12.64 -32.79
N LEU A 20 9.09 11.90 -32.37
CA LEU A 20 9.52 11.82 -30.97
C LEU A 20 10.05 13.18 -30.48
N SER A 21 10.89 13.83 -31.27
CA SER A 21 11.44 15.16 -30.93
C SER A 21 10.32 16.18 -30.72
N ARG A 22 9.32 16.20 -31.60
CA ARG A 22 8.16 17.08 -31.45
C ARG A 22 7.35 16.75 -30.19
N GLN A 23 7.08 15.46 -29.92
CA GLN A 23 6.38 15.07 -28.69
C GLN A 23 7.11 15.56 -27.44
N LYS A 24 8.45 15.43 -27.40
CA LYS A 24 9.26 15.92 -26.27
C LYS A 24 9.16 17.42 -26.08
N GLU A 25 9.24 18.19 -27.15
CA GLU A 25 9.14 19.65 -27.10
C GLU A 25 7.76 20.09 -26.57
N GLU A 26 6.69 19.59 -27.19
CA GLU A 26 5.30 19.86 -26.77
C GLU A 26 5.07 19.51 -25.28
N LEU A 27 5.62 18.41 -24.78
CA LEU A 27 5.45 17.98 -23.39
C LEU A 27 6.34 18.76 -22.41
N LYS A 28 7.51 19.23 -22.82
CA LYS A 28 8.33 20.13 -22.00
C LYS A 28 7.64 21.49 -21.86
N GLU A 29 7.10 22.05 -22.95
CA GLU A 29 6.33 23.27 -22.90
C GLU A 29 5.08 23.14 -22.01
N LEU A 30 4.38 21.99 -22.09
CA LEU A 30 3.27 21.70 -21.20
C LEU A 30 3.71 21.68 -19.73
N ALA A 31 4.84 21.05 -19.42
CA ALA A 31 5.40 21.02 -18.07
C ALA A 31 5.71 22.43 -17.56
N GLU A 32 6.35 23.26 -18.39
CA GLU A 32 6.66 24.65 -18.04
C GLU A 32 5.41 25.48 -17.77
N ARG A 33 4.39 25.40 -18.64
CA ARG A 33 3.11 26.12 -18.48
C ARG A 33 2.40 25.75 -17.18
N HIS A 34 2.50 24.50 -16.74
CA HIS A 34 1.86 24.02 -15.51
C HIS A 34 2.78 24.03 -14.27
N GLY A 35 4.00 24.55 -14.39
CA GLY A 35 4.97 24.59 -13.27
C GLY A 35 5.37 23.20 -12.77
N ILE A 36 5.45 22.22 -13.69
CA ILE A 36 5.77 20.82 -13.39
C ILE A 36 7.26 20.58 -13.70
N SER A 37 7.98 19.97 -12.75
CA SER A 37 9.39 19.62 -12.93
C SER A 37 9.52 18.24 -13.58
N VAL A 38 10.16 18.15 -14.73
CA VAL A 38 10.41 16.88 -15.42
C VAL A 38 11.61 16.20 -14.79
N VAL A 39 11.41 14.99 -14.25
CA VAL A 39 12.47 14.18 -13.60
C VAL A 39 12.95 13.04 -14.47
N SER A 40 12.13 12.55 -15.40
CA SER A 40 12.49 11.46 -16.31
C SER A 40 11.78 11.63 -17.65
N LEU A 41 12.45 11.14 -18.70
CA LEU A 41 11.92 11.06 -20.06
C LEU A 41 12.09 9.62 -20.55
N ILE A 42 10.99 8.99 -20.88
CA ILE A 42 10.94 7.60 -21.37
C ILE A 42 10.49 7.61 -22.83
N GLU A 43 11.28 7.00 -23.66
CA GLU A 43 11.03 6.87 -25.11
C GLU A 43 10.88 5.40 -25.47
N GLU A 44 9.85 5.07 -26.21
CA GLU A 44 9.55 3.70 -26.56
C GLU A 44 9.17 3.55 -28.04
N GLN A 45 9.71 2.51 -28.67
CA GLN A 45 9.43 2.17 -30.07
C GLN A 45 8.72 0.82 -30.15
N GLU A 46 7.48 0.78 -29.64
CA GLU A 46 6.71 -0.46 -29.51
C GLU A 46 5.25 -0.29 -29.91
N SER A 47 4.59 -1.41 -30.21
CA SER A 47 3.17 -1.44 -30.53
C SER A 47 2.32 -1.00 -29.33
N GLY A 48 1.30 -0.17 -29.58
CA GLY A 48 0.36 0.27 -28.54
C GLY A 48 -0.57 -0.84 -28.01
N PHE A 49 -0.57 -2.02 -28.61
CA PHE A 49 -1.33 -3.20 -28.16
C PHE A 49 -0.54 -4.07 -27.17
N GLU A 50 0.76 -3.95 -27.14
CA GLU A 50 1.64 -4.66 -26.21
C GLU A 50 1.52 -4.02 -24.81
N ILE A 51 1.44 -4.86 -23.78
CA ILE A 51 1.49 -4.42 -22.37
C ILE A 51 2.89 -4.65 -21.79
N GLU A 52 3.57 -5.70 -22.23
CA GLU A 52 4.90 -6.05 -21.79
C GLU A 52 5.95 -5.17 -22.49
N ARG A 53 6.07 -3.93 -22.01
CA ARG A 53 7.00 -2.92 -22.52
C ARG A 53 7.90 -2.42 -21.40
N GLU A 54 9.20 -2.39 -21.64
CA GLU A 54 10.21 -2.03 -20.63
C GLU A 54 10.01 -0.59 -20.11
N GLY A 55 9.69 0.34 -21.01
CA GLY A 55 9.42 1.73 -20.63
C GLY A 55 8.21 1.89 -19.72
N LEU A 56 7.15 1.08 -19.89
CA LEU A 56 6.00 1.09 -19.01
C LEU A 56 6.34 0.56 -17.62
N PHE A 57 7.12 -0.53 -17.53
CA PHE A 57 7.55 -1.04 -16.22
C PHE A 57 8.43 -0.04 -15.48
N THR A 58 9.40 0.55 -16.16
CA THR A 58 10.25 1.61 -15.60
C THR A 58 9.42 2.80 -15.09
N MET A 59 8.42 3.21 -15.86
CA MET A 59 7.50 4.28 -15.47
C MET A 59 6.70 3.94 -14.20
N LEU A 60 6.11 2.74 -14.16
CA LEU A 60 5.30 2.29 -13.02
C LEU A 60 6.15 2.09 -11.76
N ASP A 61 7.37 1.59 -11.90
CA ASP A 61 8.32 1.45 -10.79
C ASP A 61 8.72 2.81 -10.21
N ALA A 62 8.99 3.80 -11.06
CA ALA A 62 9.29 5.16 -10.62
C ALA A 62 8.11 5.83 -9.87
N PHE A 63 6.87 5.58 -10.28
CA PHE A 63 5.70 6.02 -9.54
C PHE A 63 5.56 5.27 -8.20
N SER A 64 5.78 3.95 -8.19
CA SER A 64 5.70 3.14 -6.97
C SER A 64 6.74 3.51 -5.93
N SER A 65 7.95 3.90 -6.36
CA SER A 65 9.04 4.38 -5.49
C SER A 65 8.89 5.85 -5.07
N GLY A 66 7.86 6.54 -5.60
CA GLY A 66 7.61 7.95 -5.29
C GLY A 66 8.64 8.91 -5.89
N GLU A 67 9.30 8.52 -6.99
CA GLU A 67 10.24 9.38 -7.71
C GLU A 67 9.53 10.47 -8.53
N ALA A 68 8.31 10.19 -8.98
CA ALA A 68 7.48 11.11 -9.73
C ALA A 68 6.02 11.11 -9.22
N ASP A 69 5.31 12.22 -9.48
CA ASP A 69 3.98 12.50 -8.96
C ASP A 69 2.93 12.60 -10.06
N CYS A 70 3.31 12.71 -11.33
CA CYS A 70 2.40 12.80 -12.46
C CYS A 70 3.04 12.30 -13.76
N LEU A 71 2.19 12.01 -14.74
CA LEU A 71 2.56 11.56 -16.08
C LEU A 71 2.21 12.60 -17.13
N LEU A 72 3.13 12.88 -18.05
CA LEU A 72 2.91 13.73 -19.20
C LEU A 72 2.98 12.89 -20.49
N ILE A 73 1.94 12.96 -21.31
CA ILE A 73 1.82 12.27 -22.60
C ILE A 73 1.24 13.21 -23.67
N GLN A 74 1.51 12.96 -24.92
CA GLN A 74 0.91 13.76 -25.99
C GLN A 74 -0.60 13.55 -26.06
N ASP A 75 -1.03 12.30 -26.13
CA ASP A 75 -2.42 11.86 -26.15
C ASP A 75 -2.55 10.46 -25.51
N GLU A 76 -3.79 10.05 -25.23
CA GLU A 76 -4.08 8.77 -24.56
C GLU A 76 -3.55 7.54 -25.32
N THR A 77 -3.43 7.63 -26.66
CA THR A 77 -2.98 6.50 -27.48
C THR A 77 -1.49 6.18 -27.28
N ARG A 78 -0.74 7.10 -26.64
CA ARG A 78 0.67 6.85 -26.29
C ARG A 78 0.78 5.82 -25.18
N LEU A 79 -0.12 5.81 -24.20
CA LEU A 79 -0.16 4.78 -23.18
C LEU A 79 -0.50 3.40 -23.75
N GLY A 80 -1.45 3.34 -24.68
CA GLY A 80 -1.83 2.07 -25.29
C GLY A 80 -3.11 2.15 -26.08
N ARG A 81 -3.51 1.00 -26.61
CA ARG A 81 -4.77 0.82 -27.32
C ARG A 81 -5.55 -0.35 -26.75
N GLY A 82 -6.88 -0.30 -26.84
CA GLY A 82 -7.75 -1.38 -26.36
C GLY A 82 -7.52 -1.69 -24.86
N ASN A 83 -7.38 -2.96 -24.54
CA ASN A 83 -7.22 -3.45 -23.17
C ASN A 83 -5.96 -2.91 -22.47
N ALA A 84 -4.87 -2.69 -23.22
CA ALA A 84 -3.63 -2.14 -22.69
C ALA A 84 -3.86 -0.72 -22.11
N LYS A 85 -4.61 0.13 -22.84
CA LYS A 85 -4.97 1.46 -22.35
C LYS A 85 -5.75 1.39 -21.04
N ILE A 86 -6.78 0.54 -20.99
CA ILE A 86 -7.64 0.38 -19.80
C ILE A 86 -6.81 -0.08 -18.59
N ALA A 87 -5.96 -1.11 -18.78
CA ALA A 87 -5.13 -1.64 -17.69
C ALA A 87 -4.18 -0.59 -17.12
N LEU A 88 -3.53 0.21 -17.97
CA LEU A 88 -2.60 1.25 -17.55
C LEU A 88 -3.32 2.40 -16.83
N PHE A 89 -4.43 2.88 -17.37
CA PHE A 89 -5.23 3.89 -16.68
C PHE A 89 -5.74 3.41 -15.33
N HIS A 90 -6.18 2.16 -15.24
CA HIS A 90 -6.59 1.56 -13.97
C HIS A 90 -5.44 1.57 -12.96
N GLN A 91 -4.24 1.17 -13.39
CA GLN A 91 -3.06 1.15 -12.52
C GLN A 91 -2.65 2.56 -12.08
N LEU A 92 -2.61 3.55 -13.00
CA LEU A 92 -2.29 4.93 -12.67
C LEU A 92 -3.32 5.54 -11.71
N ASN A 93 -4.61 5.28 -11.94
CA ASN A 93 -5.68 5.73 -11.05
C ASN A 93 -5.58 5.10 -9.64
N LYS A 94 -5.21 3.83 -9.55
CA LYS A 94 -5.01 3.12 -8.28
C LYS A 94 -3.82 3.68 -7.47
N MET A 95 -2.85 4.26 -8.17
CA MET A 95 -1.66 4.91 -7.57
C MET A 95 -1.88 6.41 -7.35
N ASP A 96 -3.07 6.95 -7.64
CA ASP A 96 -3.41 8.38 -7.59
C ASP A 96 -2.49 9.26 -8.46
N ILE A 97 -2.00 8.73 -9.59
CA ILE A 97 -1.12 9.45 -10.52
C ILE A 97 -1.96 10.20 -11.57
N PRO A 98 -2.01 11.53 -11.51
CA PRO A 98 -2.68 12.34 -12.53
C PRO A 98 -1.91 12.29 -13.85
N VAL A 99 -2.66 12.21 -14.95
CA VAL A 99 -2.14 12.23 -16.31
C VAL A 99 -2.43 13.59 -16.94
N TYR A 100 -1.42 14.21 -17.51
CA TYR A 100 -1.54 15.45 -18.28
C TYR A 100 -1.30 15.17 -19.75
N THR A 101 -2.05 15.82 -20.63
CA THR A 101 -1.93 15.61 -22.08
C THR A 101 -1.72 16.95 -22.82
N ALA A 102 -0.88 16.90 -23.85
CA ALA A 102 -0.68 18.06 -24.70
C ALA A 102 -1.93 18.42 -25.51
N VAL A 103 -2.71 17.39 -25.91
CA VAL A 103 -3.96 17.60 -26.68
C VAL A 103 -5.00 18.40 -25.89
N HIS A 104 -5.12 18.18 -24.59
CA HIS A 104 -6.08 18.89 -23.73
C HIS A 104 -5.45 20.08 -22.99
N ASP A 105 -4.16 20.34 -23.23
CA ASP A 105 -3.37 21.38 -22.55
C ASP A 105 -3.53 21.39 -21.04
N GLY A 106 -3.58 20.18 -20.44
CA GLY A 106 -3.81 20.05 -19.01
C GLY A 106 -4.07 18.61 -18.54
N LYS A 107 -4.62 18.51 -17.33
CA LYS A 107 -4.98 17.23 -16.74
C LYS A 107 -6.04 16.52 -17.57
N LEU A 108 -5.78 15.26 -17.87
CA LEU A 108 -6.73 14.42 -18.59
C LEU A 108 -7.92 14.10 -17.67
N GLU A 109 -9.11 14.47 -18.10
CA GLU A 109 -10.35 14.04 -17.50
C GLU A 109 -10.89 12.83 -18.27
N LEU A 110 -11.08 11.73 -17.58
CA LEU A 110 -11.66 10.52 -18.17
C LEU A 110 -13.13 10.76 -18.50
N SER A 111 -13.57 10.26 -19.64
CA SER A 111 -14.99 10.26 -19.98
C SER A 111 -15.80 9.44 -18.93
N GLU A 112 -17.10 9.72 -18.80
CA GLU A 112 -17.98 8.93 -17.93
C GLU A 112 -17.92 7.44 -18.28
N SER A 113 -17.87 7.11 -19.57
CA SER A 113 -17.75 5.73 -20.05
C SER A 113 -16.43 5.07 -19.61
N ASP A 114 -15.28 5.77 -19.75
CA ASP A 114 -13.98 5.24 -19.32
C ASP A 114 -13.96 5.08 -17.80
N SER A 115 -14.49 6.04 -17.05
CA SER A 115 -14.62 5.98 -15.60
C SER A 115 -15.46 4.77 -15.15
N MET A 116 -16.58 4.51 -15.82
CA MET A 116 -17.43 3.35 -15.54
C MET A 116 -16.68 2.04 -15.80
N VAL A 117 -15.94 1.93 -16.91
CA VAL A 117 -15.13 0.75 -17.21
C VAL A 117 -14.08 0.52 -16.12
N LEU A 118 -13.36 1.55 -15.68
CA LEU A 118 -12.39 1.43 -14.60
C LEU A 118 -13.02 0.99 -13.28
N GLN A 119 -14.21 1.48 -12.95
CA GLN A 119 -14.94 1.03 -11.76
C GLN A 119 -15.31 -0.45 -11.85
N ILE A 120 -15.79 -0.92 -13.01
CA ILE A 120 -16.12 -2.34 -13.22
C ILE A 120 -14.86 -3.20 -13.06
N VAL A 121 -13.74 -2.81 -13.64
CA VAL A 121 -12.45 -3.53 -13.49
C VAL A 121 -12.07 -3.62 -12.02
N GLY A 122 -12.15 -2.52 -11.27
CA GLY A 122 -11.87 -2.49 -9.83
C GLY A 122 -12.77 -3.44 -9.02
N ILE A 123 -14.07 -3.48 -9.32
CA ILE A 123 -15.01 -4.40 -8.68
C ILE A 123 -14.65 -5.86 -8.99
N VAL A 124 -14.30 -6.18 -10.23
CA VAL A 124 -13.89 -7.54 -10.64
C VAL A 124 -12.61 -7.97 -9.91
N GLU A 125 -11.59 -7.10 -9.83
CA GLU A 125 -10.37 -7.38 -9.07
C GLU A 125 -10.65 -7.63 -7.58
N GLU A 126 -11.50 -6.82 -6.96
CA GLU A 126 -11.88 -7.02 -5.55
C GLU A 126 -12.60 -8.36 -5.35
N TYR A 127 -13.50 -8.71 -6.26
CA TYR A 127 -14.20 -10.00 -6.20
C TYR A 127 -13.25 -11.18 -6.38
N GLN A 128 -12.32 -11.11 -7.34
CA GLN A 128 -11.28 -12.14 -7.51
C GLN A 128 -10.42 -12.31 -6.27
N ARG A 129 -10.01 -11.19 -5.64
CA ARG A 129 -9.25 -11.21 -4.38
C ARG A 129 -10.05 -11.87 -3.24
N LYS A 130 -11.35 -11.57 -3.13
CA LYS A 130 -12.24 -12.22 -2.14
C LYS A 130 -12.34 -13.72 -2.37
N ILE A 131 -12.53 -14.16 -3.61
CA ILE A 131 -12.55 -15.60 -3.96
C ILE A 131 -11.23 -16.27 -3.62
N HIS A 132 -10.09 -15.65 -3.98
CA HIS A 132 -8.77 -16.17 -3.69
C HIS A 132 -8.55 -16.34 -2.19
N ASN A 133 -8.88 -15.33 -1.39
CA ASN A 133 -8.79 -15.38 0.07
C ASN A 133 -9.72 -16.47 0.68
N MET A 134 -10.91 -16.67 0.12
CA MET A 134 -11.79 -17.75 0.53
C MET A 134 -11.19 -19.14 0.24
N LYS A 135 -10.56 -19.31 -0.94
CA LYS A 135 -9.86 -20.57 -1.30
C LYS A 135 -8.69 -20.84 -0.35
N ILE A 136 -7.86 -19.84 -0.05
CA ILE A 136 -6.75 -19.96 0.92
C ILE A 136 -7.31 -20.34 2.29
N ARG A 137 -8.32 -19.63 2.80
CA ARG A 137 -8.93 -19.93 4.10
C ARG A 137 -9.50 -21.34 4.17
N ARG A 138 -10.16 -21.81 3.10
CA ARG A 138 -10.67 -23.17 3.01
C ARG A 138 -9.53 -24.20 3.01
N GLY A 139 -8.46 -23.95 2.24
CA GLY A 139 -7.27 -24.79 2.22
C GLY A 139 -6.60 -24.90 3.59
N MET A 140 -6.40 -23.76 4.26
CA MET A 140 -5.82 -23.74 5.62
C MET A 140 -6.69 -24.50 6.63
N ARG A 141 -8.02 -24.30 6.62
CA ARG A 141 -8.92 -25.05 7.51
C ARG A 141 -8.82 -26.55 7.27
N LYS A 142 -8.80 -26.98 6.00
CA LYS A 142 -8.65 -28.39 5.65
C LYS A 142 -7.30 -28.96 6.10
N ALA A 143 -6.22 -28.20 5.94
CA ALA A 143 -4.89 -28.59 6.41
C ALA A 143 -4.88 -28.79 7.94
N VAL A 144 -5.43 -27.84 8.71
CA VAL A 144 -5.54 -27.93 10.17
C VAL A 144 -6.40 -29.15 10.59
N GLN A 145 -7.52 -29.37 9.90
CA GLN A 145 -8.36 -30.58 10.16
C GLN A 145 -7.62 -31.88 9.89
N ASN A 146 -6.66 -31.87 8.95
CA ASN A 146 -5.80 -33.01 8.63
C ASN A 146 -4.55 -33.10 9.53
N GLY A 147 -4.49 -32.33 10.63
CA GLY A 147 -3.40 -32.40 11.63
C GLY A 147 -2.23 -31.42 11.36
N TYR A 148 -2.35 -30.52 10.40
CA TYR A 148 -1.33 -29.49 10.22
C TYR A 148 -1.39 -28.46 11.34
N ASP A 149 -0.27 -28.30 12.05
CA ASP A 149 -0.11 -27.25 13.07
C ASP A 149 0.63 -26.03 12.50
N PRO A 150 -0.07 -24.88 12.30
CA PRO A 150 0.54 -23.66 11.78
C PRO A 150 1.68 -23.12 12.64
N SER A 151 1.70 -23.47 13.93
CA SER A 151 2.73 -22.99 14.87
C SER A 151 4.13 -23.52 14.55
N GLN A 152 4.24 -24.66 13.84
CA GLN A 152 5.52 -25.23 13.42
C GLN A 152 6.30 -24.34 12.45
N ASN A 153 5.61 -23.44 11.72
CA ASN A 153 6.25 -22.48 10.81
C ASN A 153 6.76 -21.20 11.48
N LEU A 154 6.47 -21.02 12.77
CA LEU A 154 6.99 -19.91 13.54
C LEU A 154 8.45 -20.21 13.91
N LYS A 155 9.40 -19.74 13.11
CA LYS A 155 10.85 -19.94 13.30
C LYS A 155 11.36 -19.54 14.69
N ASN A 156 10.61 -18.74 15.44
CA ASN A 156 10.97 -18.17 16.73
C ASN A 156 9.93 -18.46 17.82
N ARG A 157 9.29 -19.61 17.77
CA ARG A 157 8.23 -19.98 18.72
C ARG A 157 8.69 -19.87 20.18
N ASP A 158 9.94 -20.26 20.46
CA ASP A 158 10.50 -20.33 21.82
C ASP A 158 11.56 -19.24 22.08
N SER A 159 11.95 -18.47 21.07
CA SER A 159 13.04 -17.48 21.15
C SER A 159 12.65 -16.06 20.71
N ALA A 160 11.43 -15.82 20.29
CA ALA A 160 10.95 -14.45 20.11
C ALA A 160 10.70 -13.85 21.49
N PRO A 161 11.62 -13.00 22.03
CA PRO A 161 11.28 -12.24 23.21
C PRO A 161 10.13 -11.34 22.81
N GLY A 162 8.91 -11.69 23.24
CA GLY A 162 7.87 -10.69 23.34
C GLY A 162 8.46 -9.51 24.13
N ARG A 163 7.88 -8.33 24.03
CA ARG A 163 8.26 -7.21 24.87
C ARG A 163 8.44 -7.70 26.29
N GLU A 164 9.64 -7.56 26.86
CA GLU A 164 9.97 -8.03 28.20
C GLU A 164 8.86 -7.64 29.18
N ARG A 165 8.46 -8.61 29.98
CA ARG A 165 7.38 -8.45 30.94
C ARG A 165 7.91 -7.56 32.06
N ILE A 166 7.44 -6.30 32.15
CA ILE A 166 7.82 -5.41 33.22
C ILE A 166 7.32 -6.03 34.53
N ASP A 167 8.26 -6.36 35.39
CA ASP A 167 7.97 -6.93 36.71
C ASP A 167 7.78 -5.82 37.73
N PHE A 168 6.72 -5.89 38.50
CA PHE A 168 6.38 -4.95 39.58
C PHE A 168 5.53 -5.66 40.62
N PRO A 169 5.52 -5.22 41.89
CA PRO A 169 4.83 -5.92 42.97
C PRO A 169 3.32 -5.85 42.84
N VAL A 170 2.69 -6.91 42.30
CA VAL A 170 1.24 -6.98 42.05
C VAL A 170 0.45 -7.08 43.35
N GLU A 171 1.04 -7.61 44.41
CA GLU A 171 0.44 -7.66 45.76
C GLU A 171 0.20 -6.25 46.31
N GLU A 172 1.14 -5.30 46.10
CA GLU A 172 0.97 -3.90 46.46
C GLU A 172 -0.15 -3.25 45.64
N VAL A 173 -0.30 -3.63 44.37
CA VAL A 173 -1.44 -3.18 43.54
C VAL A 173 -2.75 -3.67 44.14
N ALA A 174 -2.81 -4.92 44.62
CA ALA A 174 -4.00 -5.45 45.27
C ALA A 174 -4.31 -4.69 46.56
N ARG A 175 -3.30 -4.38 47.34
CA ARG A 175 -3.44 -3.57 48.58
C ARG A 175 -3.94 -2.14 48.30
N MET A 176 -3.36 -1.44 47.30
CA MET A 176 -3.80 -0.13 46.87
C MET A 176 -5.24 -0.15 46.30
N ARG A 177 -5.63 -1.24 45.62
CA ARG A 177 -7.03 -1.42 45.18
C ARG A 177 -8.00 -1.61 46.33
N SER A 178 -7.62 -2.27 47.43
CA SER A 178 -8.46 -2.42 48.63
C SER A 178 -8.73 -1.06 49.31
N THR A 179 -7.84 -0.08 49.16
CA THR A 179 -8.02 1.30 49.59
C THR A 179 -8.77 2.16 48.59
N LYS A 180 -9.45 1.58 47.59
CA LYS A 180 -10.25 2.21 46.55
C LYS A 180 -9.49 3.09 45.54
N MET A 181 -8.19 3.04 45.50
CA MET A 181 -7.41 3.77 44.48
C MET A 181 -7.75 3.28 43.08
N THR A 182 -7.82 4.17 42.11
CA THR A 182 -8.02 3.86 40.69
C THR A 182 -6.76 3.25 40.09
N PHE A 183 -6.90 2.49 39.00
CA PHE A 183 -5.71 1.94 38.30
C PHE A 183 -4.81 3.03 37.70
N GLU A 184 -5.32 4.23 37.51
CA GLU A 184 -4.58 5.39 37.02
C GLU A 184 -3.70 5.97 38.13
N GLU A 185 -4.24 6.14 39.31
CA GLU A 185 -3.49 6.55 40.50
C GLU A 185 -2.43 5.53 40.87
N ILE A 186 -2.75 4.22 40.83
CA ILE A 186 -1.80 3.14 41.09
C ILE A 186 -0.65 3.16 40.09
N ALA A 187 -0.96 3.36 38.78
CA ALA A 187 0.09 3.49 37.77
C ALA A 187 0.99 4.71 38.00
N ALA A 188 0.43 5.84 38.49
CA ALA A 188 1.21 7.03 38.85
C ALA A 188 2.12 6.76 40.04
N VAL A 189 1.64 6.06 41.08
CA VAL A 189 2.43 5.66 42.27
C VAL A 189 3.57 4.72 41.83
N LEU A 190 3.27 3.69 41.04
CA LEU A 190 4.28 2.75 40.53
C LEU A 190 5.34 3.47 39.69
N LYS A 191 4.94 4.46 38.89
CA LYS A 191 5.89 5.30 38.13
C LYS A 191 6.80 6.10 39.05
N GLY A 192 6.27 6.63 40.15
CA GLY A 192 7.06 7.31 41.19
C GLY A 192 8.05 6.37 41.90
N LEU A 193 7.74 5.07 41.98
CA LEU A 193 8.61 4.02 42.50
C LEU A 193 9.60 3.45 41.46
N GLY A 194 9.64 4.00 40.24
CA GLY A 194 10.59 3.59 39.18
C GLY A 194 10.04 2.55 38.20
N TYR A 195 8.79 2.09 38.37
CA TYR A 195 8.15 1.13 37.44
C TYR A 195 7.39 1.87 36.32
N HIS A 196 7.95 1.91 35.12
CA HIS A 196 7.32 2.58 33.96
C HIS A 196 6.20 1.70 33.35
N VAL A 197 5.07 1.62 34.05
CA VAL A 197 3.90 0.81 33.66
C VAL A 197 2.70 1.67 33.31
N SER A 198 1.91 1.24 32.32
CA SER A 198 0.66 1.89 31.95
C SER A 198 -0.50 1.38 32.81
N LYS A 199 -1.57 2.19 32.94
CA LYS A 199 -2.85 1.79 33.54
C LYS A 199 -3.34 0.43 33.02
N ALA A 200 -3.29 0.22 31.70
CA ALA A 200 -3.72 -1.03 31.09
C ALA A 200 -2.88 -2.23 31.54
N THR A 201 -1.56 -2.05 31.70
CA THR A 201 -0.63 -3.10 32.19
C THR A 201 -0.96 -3.44 33.64
N VAL A 202 -1.15 -2.42 34.50
CA VAL A 202 -1.49 -2.61 35.93
C VAL A 202 -2.83 -3.35 36.04
N HIS A 203 -3.84 -2.92 35.31
CA HIS A 203 -5.17 -3.57 35.30
C HIS A 203 -5.09 -5.05 34.87
N ARG A 204 -4.39 -5.35 33.76
CA ARG A 204 -4.24 -6.71 33.26
C ARG A 204 -3.55 -7.61 34.29
N ARG A 205 -2.46 -7.15 34.92
CA ARG A 205 -1.73 -7.91 35.94
C ARG A 205 -2.55 -8.13 37.20
N TYR A 206 -3.31 -7.14 37.64
CA TYR A 206 -4.23 -7.29 38.75
C TYR A 206 -5.32 -8.33 38.45
N GLN A 207 -5.85 -8.37 37.24
CA GLN A 207 -6.83 -9.38 36.84
C GLN A 207 -6.22 -10.80 36.81
N GLU A 208 -4.98 -10.94 36.32
CA GLU A 208 -4.23 -12.19 36.37
C GLU A 208 -4.05 -12.68 37.82
N TYR A 209 -3.60 -11.81 38.70
CA TYR A 209 -3.44 -12.07 40.13
C TYR A 209 -4.74 -12.53 40.79
N LYS A 210 -5.83 -11.83 40.54
CA LYS A 210 -7.15 -12.18 41.03
C LYS A 210 -7.64 -13.54 40.56
N ARG A 211 -7.35 -13.93 39.32
CA ARG A 211 -7.69 -15.27 38.80
C ARG A 211 -6.91 -16.38 39.46
N ILE A 212 -5.64 -16.16 39.76
CA ILE A 212 -4.80 -17.13 40.51
C ILE A 212 -5.32 -17.26 41.93
N GLU A 213 -5.59 -16.15 42.62
CA GLU A 213 -6.12 -16.11 43.99
C GLU A 213 -7.49 -16.79 44.08
N SER A 214 -8.34 -16.66 43.07
CA SER A 214 -9.68 -17.26 43.04
C SER A 214 -9.69 -18.74 42.56
N GLY A 215 -8.53 -19.39 42.35
CA GLY A 215 -8.42 -20.81 42.02
C GLY A 215 -8.88 -21.19 40.59
N HIS A 216 -8.97 -20.25 39.65
CA HIS A 216 -9.44 -20.46 38.28
C HIS A 216 -8.33 -20.76 37.25
N LEU A 217 -7.06 -20.81 37.65
CA LEU A 217 -5.97 -21.31 36.85
C LEU A 217 -5.35 -22.53 37.55
N LYS A 218 -5.70 -23.71 37.09
CA LYS A 218 -4.87 -24.90 37.27
C LYS A 218 -3.59 -24.71 36.45
N GLU A 219 -2.45 -25.06 37.07
CA GLU A 219 -1.13 -25.16 36.46
C GLU A 219 -1.12 -25.71 35.04
#